data_2a27979db943f0a94c16d9d03668bcee
#
_entry.id   2a27979db943f0a94c16d9d03668bcee
#
_cell.length_a   1.000
_cell.length_b   1.000
_cell.length_c   1.000
_cell.angle_alpha   90.00
_cell.angle_beta   90.00
_cell.angle_gamma   90.00
#
_symmetry.space_group_name_H-M   'P 1'
#
loop_
_entity.id
_entity.type
_entity.pdbx_description
1 polymer ?
#
loop_
_entity_poly.entity_id
_entity_poly.type
_entity_poly.pdbx_seq_one_letter_code
_entity_poly.pdbx_strand_id
1 'polypeptide(L)'
;MKAAGYSDTYMSVVIKAFTTEDKISRFDGWDSINKAGVKTATTLGTTFETLSKNWFPNSDLTLIEAPARGDQEVLAGRSDVFITSNVEGSTLLSKYPNIREIPAAPRNPTPLAMLMPQADQVWINFVDHWVKIKKARGFFDELAKKHGL
;
A
#
# COMPACT_ATOMS: atom_id res chain seq x y z
N MET A 1 4.88 -8.85 -27.18
CA MET A 1 5.86 -7.75 -27.30
C MET A 1 5.70 -6.89 -26.04
N LYS A 2 6.76 -6.68 -25.25
CA LYS A 2 6.67 -5.77 -24.09
C LYS A 2 6.61 -4.34 -24.64
N ALA A 3 5.57 -3.60 -24.28
CA ALA A 3 5.35 -2.24 -24.79
C ALA A 3 6.19 -1.16 -24.09
N ALA A 4 6.94 -1.51 -23.06
CA ALA A 4 7.67 -0.56 -22.21
C ALA A 4 8.94 -1.15 -21.62
N GLY A 5 9.95 -0.29 -21.39
CA GLY A 5 11.12 -0.54 -20.56
C GLY A 5 10.89 -0.08 -19.12
N TYR A 6 11.69 -0.60 -18.20
CA TYR A 6 11.65 -0.21 -16.79
C TYR A 6 13.05 0.21 -16.35
N SER A 7 13.12 1.20 -15.48
CA SER A 7 14.36 1.54 -14.77
C SER A 7 14.73 0.50 -13.73
N ASP A 8 15.92 0.63 -13.14
CA ASP A 8 16.21 0.03 -11.85
C ASP A 8 15.15 0.46 -10.81
N THR A 9 14.87 -0.44 -9.88
CA THR A 9 13.89 -0.17 -8.81
C THR A 9 14.41 0.90 -7.84
N TYR A 10 13.56 1.83 -7.44
CA TYR A 10 13.95 2.92 -6.53
C TYR A 10 13.34 2.84 -5.14
N MET A 11 12.23 2.11 -4.97
CA MET A 11 11.60 1.84 -3.68
C MET A 11 10.74 0.58 -3.76
N SER A 12 10.22 0.13 -2.62
CA SER A 12 9.22 -0.93 -2.55
C SER A 12 7.96 -0.45 -1.86
N VAL A 13 6.81 -0.82 -2.40
CA VAL A 13 5.50 -0.66 -1.76
C VAL A 13 5.14 -1.98 -1.08
N VAL A 14 4.62 -1.91 0.13
CA VAL A 14 4.12 -3.05 0.89
C VAL A 14 2.66 -2.85 1.25
N ILE A 15 1.96 -3.95 1.47
CA ILE A 15 0.56 -3.91 1.91
C ILE A 15 0.51 -3.81 3.42
N LYS A 16 -0.35 -2.94 3.89
CA LYS A 16 -0.64 -2.64 5.28
C LYS A 16 -2.15 -2.64 5.54
N ALA A 17 -2.52 -2.72 6.79
CA ALA A 17 -3.91 -2.66 7.23
C ALA A 17 -4.07 -1.54 8.26
N PHE A 18 -5.17 -0.81 8.17
CA PHE A 18 -5.47 0.35 8.98
C PHE A 18 -6.86 0.22 9.61
N THR A 19 -6.98 0.70 10.84
CA THR A 19 -8.23 0.72 11.60
C THR A 19 -8.34 2.01 12.40
N THR A 20 -9.43 2.20 13.13
CA THR A 20 -9.57 3.33 14.05
C THR A 20 -8.97 3.01 15.43
N GLU A 21 -8.64 4.07 16.18
CA GLU A 21 -8.02 3.96 17.51
C GLU A 21 -8.88 3.18 18.51
N ASP A 22 -10.19 3.32 18.42
CA ASP A 22 -11.14 2.58 19.28
C ASP A 22 -11.20 1.09 18.99
N LYS A 23 -10.78 0.67 17.78
CA LYS A 23 -10.81 -0.73 17.34
C LYS A 23 -9.43 -1.41 17.32
N ILE A 24 -8.33 -0.65 17.46
CA ILE A 24 -6.97 -1.19 17.29
C ILE A 24 -6.67 -2.36 18.22
N SER A 25 -7.23 -2.36 19.44
CA SER A 25 -7.03 -3.43 20.41
C SER A 25 -7.59 -4.81 19.99
N ARG A 26 -8.44 -4.84 18.95
CA ARG A 26 -8.99 -6.08 18.38
C ARG A 26 -8.02 -6.76 17.42
N PHE A 27 -6.96 -6.06 17.00
CA PHE A 27 -6.09 -6.49 15.91
C PHE A 27 -4.63 -6.51 16.34
N ASP A 28 -4.04 -7.70 16.33
CA ASP A 28 -2.64 -7.97 16.71
C ASP A 28 -1.81 -8.49 15.54
N GLY A 29 -2.40 -8.60 14.35
CA GLY A 29 -1.74 -9.09 13.14
C GLY A 29 -2.75 -9.48 12.06
N TRP A 30 -2.26 -10.09 10.99
CA TRP A 30 -3.09 -10.49 9.85
C TRP A 30 -4.17 -11.52 10.21
N ASP A 31 -3.87 -12.43 11.12
CA ASP A 31 -4.80 -13.52 11.51
C ASP A 31 -6.01 -12.98 12.28
N SER A 32 -5.84 -11.87 12.98
CA SER A 32 -6.97 -11.20 13.66
C SER A 32 -7.94 -10.54 12.69
N ILE A 33 -7.51 -10.25 11.46
CA ILE A 33 -8.35 -9.69 10.39
C ILE A 33 -9.16 -10.80 9.71
N ASN A 34 -8.59 -12.01 9.55
CA ASN A 34 -9.23 -13.13 8.88
C ASN A 34 -10.20 -13.88 9.79
N LYS A 35 -11.19 -13.18 10.33
CA LYS A 35 -12.21 -13.76 11.24
C LYS A 35 -13.60 -13.38 10.77
N ALA A 36 -14.55 -14.29 10.97
CA ALA A 36 -15.96 -14.04 10.73
C ALA A 36 -16.45 -12.82 11.52
N GLY A 37 -17.22 -11.94 10.87
CA GLY A 37 -17.73 -10.71 11.43
C GLY A 37 -16.75 -9.54 11.45
N VAL A 38 -15.49 -9.73 10.99
CA VAL A 38 -14.57 -8.62 10.73
C VAL A 38 -14.86 -8.07 9.32
N LYS A 39 -15.24 -6.80 9.26
CA LYS A 39 -15.54 -6.10 8.01
C LYS A 39 -14.27 -5.44 7.46
N THR A 40 -13.79 -5.94 6.32
CA THR A 40 -12.63 -5.38 5.63
C THR A 40 -13.08 -4.55 4.42
N ALA A 41 -12.35 -3.49 4.12
CA ALA A 41 -12.56 -2.66 2.94
C ALA A 41 -11.29 -2.59 2.10
N THR A 42 -11.44 -2.56 0.78
CA THR A 42 -10.36 -2.28 -0.17
C THR A 42 -10.93 -1.72 -1.47
N THR A 43 -10.06 -1.15 -2.31
CA THR A 43 -10.48 -0.52 -3.57
C THR A 43 -10.73 -1.56 -4.65
N LEU A 44 -11.90 -1.49 -5.27
CA LEU A 44 -12.32 -2.34 -6.39
C LEU A 44 -11.36 -2.20 -7.57
N GLY A 45 -11.09 -3.30 -8.27
CA GLY A 45 -10.27 -3.34 -9.48
C GLY A 45 -8.77 -3.19 -9.22
N THR A 46 -8.33 -3.24 -7.97
CA THR A 46 -6.92 -3.19 -7.60
C THR A 46 -6.37 -4.57 -7.24
N THR A 47 -5.03 -4.68 -7.19
CA THR A 47 -4.37 -5.89 -6.67
C THR A 47 -4.75 -6.18 -5.21
N PHE A 48 -5.11 -5.15 -4.45
CA PHE A 48 -5.56 -5.31 -3.06
C PHE A 48 -6.86 -6.12 -2.96
N GLU A 49 -7.77 -6.00 -3.93
CA GLU A 49 -8.97 -6.84 -4.00
C GLU A 49 -8.63 -8.31 -4.08
N THR A 50 -7.80 -8.69 -5.07
CA THR A 50 -7.39 -10.09 -5.26
C THR A 50 -6.67 -10.64 -4.04
N LEU A 51 -5.76 -9.85 -3.47
CA LEU A 51 -4.99 -10.26 -2.31
C LEU A 51 -5.86 -10.36 -1.05
N SER A 52 -6.79 -9.43 -0.83
CA SER A 52 -7.72 -9.48 0.30
C SER A 52 -8.62 -10.70 0.26
N LYS A 53 -9.15 -11.05 -0.92
CA LYS A 53 -9.95 -12.27 -1.11
C LYS A 53 -9.15 -13.54 -0.77
N ASN A 54 -7.87 -13.57 -1.11
CA ASN A 54 -7.01 -14.72 -0.86
C ASN A 54 -6.53 -14.82 0.60
N TRP A 55 -6.25 -13.68 1.23
CA TRP A 55 -5.66 -13.65 2.58
C TRP A 55 -6.70 -13.68 3.68
N PHE A 56 -7.90 -13.17 3.40
CA PHE A 56 -8.98 -13.01 4.39
C PHE A 56 -10.29 -13.63 3.95
N PRO A 57 -10.29 -14.93 3.58
CA PRO A 57 -11.51 -15.60 3.08
C PRO A 57 -12.63 -15.69 4.12
N ASN A 58 -12.31 -15.50 5.41
CA ASN A 58 -13.29 -15.57 6.50
C ASN A 58 -13.83 -14.19 6.92
N SER A 59 -13.27 -13.10 6.40
CA SER A 59 -13.74 -11.75 6.69
C SER A 59 -14.84 -11.30 5.71
N ASP A 60 -15.64 -10.33 6.13
CA ASP A 60 -16.66 -9.71 5.30
C ASP A 60 -16.02 -8.60 4.44
N LEU A 61 -15.62 -8.92 3.20
CA LEU A 61 -14.93 -7.99 2.31
C LEU A 61 -15.91 -7.07 1.58
N THR A 62 -15.75 -5.77 1.76
CA THR A 62 -16.44 -4.71 1.00
C THR A 62 -15.49 -4.12 -0.04
N LEU A 63 -15.90 -4.11 -1.30
CA LEU A 63 -15.16 -3.49 -2.39
C LEU A 63 -15.67 -2.06 -2.62
N ILE A 64 -14.74 -1.12 -2.58
CA ILE A 64 -15.05 0.31 -2.66
C ILE A 64 -14.73 0.82 -4.06
N GLU A 65 -15.75 1.29 -4.74
CA GLU A 65 -15.63 1.87 -6.09
C GLU A 65 -15.40 3.38 -6.02
N ALA A 66 -14.48 3.89 -6.82
CA ALA A 66 -14.24 5.33 -6.94
C ALA A 66 -15.52 6.07 -7.40
N PRO A 67 -15.83 7.26 -6.87
CA PRO A 67 -14.97 8.13 -6.06
C PRO A 67 -15.00 7.87 -4.54
N ALA A 68 -15.74 6.86 -4.06
CA ALA A 68 -15.76 6.50 -2.66
C ALA A 68 -14.36 6.00 -2.22
N ARG A 69 -14.07 6.14 -0.93
CA ARG A 69 -12.76 5.83 -0.36
C ARG A 69 -12.87 4.85 0.80
N GLY A 70 -12.00 3.85 0.83
CA GLY A 70 -12.00 2.83 1.87
C GLY A 70 -11.68 3.37 3.27
N ASP A 71 -10.85 4.42 3.38
CA ASP A 71 -10.59 5.11 4.64
C ASP A 71 -11.88 5.73 5.23
N GLN A 72 -12.77 6.24 4.38
CA GLN A 72 -14.05 6.80 4.83
C GLN A 72 -15.01 5.72 5.35
N GLU A 73 -14.93 4.51 4.82
CA GLU A 73 -15.71 3.37 5.35
C GLU A 73 -15.32 3.01 6.79
N VAL A 74 -14.00 3.04 7.07
CA VAL A 74 -13.48 2.77 8.41
C VAL A 74 -13.78 3.92 9.37
N LEU A 75 -13.57 5.17 8.94
CA LEU A 75 -13.87 6.36 9.75
C LEU A 75 -15.35 6.48 10.08
N ALA A 76 -16.25 6.07 9.18
CA ALA A 76 -17.69 6.05 9.39
C ALA A 76 -18.17 4.80 10.17
N GLY A 77 -17.29 3.89 10.55
CA GLY A 77 -17.62 2.67 11.27
C GLY A 77 -18.34 1.58 10.45
N ARG A 78 -18.45 1.76 9.12
CA ARG A 78 -19.08 0.76 8.23
C ARG A 78 -18.17 -0.44 7.98
N SER A 79 -16.85 -0.22 7.99
CA SER A 79 -15.83 -1.27 7.97
C SER A 79 -14.96 -1.20 9.23
N ASP A 80 -14.31 -2.31 9.56
CA ASP A 80 -13.37 -2.37 10.70
C ASP A 80 -11.93 -2.09 10.25
N VAL A 81 -11.56 -2.57 9.08
CA VAL A 81 -10.20 -2.53 8.56
C VAL A 81 -10.18 -2.04 7.10
N PHE A 82 -9.27 -1.15 6.78
CA PHE A 82 -8.94 -0.76 5.39
C PHE A 82 -7.58 -1.35 5.01
N ILE A 83 -7.54 -2.04 3.88
CA ILE A 83 -6.34 -2.69 3.35
C ILE A 83 -5.85 -1.90 2.16
N THR A 84 -4.63 -1.38 2.26
CA THR A 84 -4.00 -0.56 1.23
C THR A 84 -2.48 -0.62 1.33
N SER A 85 -1.77 0.26 0.60
CA SER A 85 -0.31 0.34 0.65
C SER A 85 0.20 1.17 1.84
N ASN A 86 1.48 0.97 2.19
CA ASN A 86 2.18 1.86 3.12
C ASN A 86 2.19 3.31 2.64
N VAL A 87 2.23 3.57 1.33
CA VAL A 87 2.25 4.93 0.76
C VAL A 87 0.93 5.67 1.03
N GLU A 88 -0.20 5.03 0.74
CA GLU A 88 -1.50 5.61 1.09
C GLU A 88 -1.68 5.67 2.60
N GLY A 89 -1.26 4.64 3.31
CA GLY A 89 -1.32 4.56 4.77
C GLY A 89 -0.59 5.70 5.47
N SER A 90 0.60 6.09 5.02
CA SER A 90 1.33 7.23 5.59
C SER A 90 0.54 8.54 5.46
N THR A 91 -0.13 8.73 4.33
CA THR A 91 -1.02 9.87 4.10
C THR A 91 -2.21 9.84 5.06
N LEU A 92 -2.82 8.66 5.27
CA LEU A 92 -3.95 8.50 6.19
C LEU A 92 -3.55 8.80 7.63
N LEU A 93 -2.41 8.28 8.10
CA LEU A 93 -1.88 8.54 9.44
C LEU A 93 -1.59 10.01 9.68
N SER A 94 -1.10 10.73 8.67
CA SER A 94 -0.84 12.17 8.75
C SER A 94 -2.12 12.99 8.77
N LYS A 95 -3.16 12.55 8.05
CA LYS A 95 -4.40 13.30 7.87
C LYS A 95 -5.43 13.06 8.97
N TYR A 96 -5.49 11.84 9.49
CA TYR A 96 -6.54 11.41 10.43
C TYR A 96 -5.92 10.93 11.74
N PRO A 97 -5.99 11.72 12.81
CA PRO A 97 -5.35 11.40 14.09
C PRO A 97 -5.94 10.18 14.81
N ASN A 98 -7.12 9.74 14.40
CA ASN A 98 -7.80 8.55 14.93
C ASN A 98 -7.59 7.27 14.10
N ILE A 99 -6.84 7.34 12.99
CA ILE A 99 -6.43 6.15 12.23
C ILE A 99 -5.15 5.57 12.86
N ARG A 100 -5.09 4.25 12.92
CA ARG A 100 -3.93 3.48 13.40
C ARG A 100 -3.59 2.38 12.41
N GLU A 101 -2.29 2.14 12.23
CA GLU A 101 -1.80 0.97 11.53
C GLU A 101 -1.93 -0.26 12.42
N ILE A 102 -2.45 -1.35 11.89
CA ILE A 102 -2.48 -2.64 12.59
C ILE A 102 -1.06 -3.20 12.65
N PRO A 103 -0.56 -3.68 13.81
CA PRO A 103 0.80 -4.16 14.00
C PRO A 103 1.03 -5.51 13.32
N ALA A 104 0.94 -5.53 12.00
CA ALA A 104 1.12 -6.71 11.16
C ALA A 104 2.39 -6.58 10.31
N ALA A 105 3.13 -7.68 10.14
CA ALA A 105 4.31 -7.68 9.28
C ALA A 105 3.95 -7.23 7.85
N PRO A 106 4.79 -6.40 7.20
CA PRO A 106 4.55 -5.98 5.82
C PRO A 106 4.40 -7.19 4.89
N ARG A 107 3.40 -7.17 4.01
CA ARG A 107 3.16 -8.23 3.03
C ARG A 107 3.33 -7.71 1.60
N ASN A 108 3.62 -8.65 0.69
CA ASN A 108 3.68 -8.45 -0.74
C ASN A 108 4.56 -7.26 -1.16
N PRO A 109 5.87 -7.24 -0.81
CA PRO A 109 6.75 -6.17 -1.23
C PRO A 109 6.80 -6.13 -2.77
N THR A 110 6.36 -5.01 -3.33
CA THR A 110 6.32 -4.78 -4.78
C THR A 110 7.34 -3.70 -5.12
N PRO A 111 8.39 -4.03 -5.88
CA PRO A 111 9.37 -3.04 -6.30
C PRO A 111 8.76 -2.05 -7.29
N LEU A 112 9.05 -0.77 -7.12
CA LEU A 112 8.66 0.29 -8.03
C LEU A 112 9.82 0.71 -8.92
N ALA A 113 9.53 0.85 -10.20
CA ALA A 113 10.44 1.31 -11.24
C ALA A 113 9.75 2.35 -12.12
N MET A 114 10.53 3.18 -12.79
CA MET A 114 10.01 4.16 -13.75
C MET A 114 9.70 3.46 -15.07
N LEU A 115 8.53 3.75 -15.63
CA LEU A 115 8.12 3.25 -16.95
C LEU A 115 8.67 4.17 -18.04
N MET A 116 9.33 3.59 -19.04
CA MET A 116 10.00 4.34 -20.10
C MET A 116 9.75 3.71 -21.49
N PRO A 117 9.92 4.47 -22.59
CA PRO A 117 9.87 3.92 -23.94
C PRO A 117 10.91 2.80 -24.11
N GLN A 118 10.48 1.63 -24.54
CA GLN A 118 11.35 0.44 -24.67
C GLN A 118 12.48 0.62 -25.71
N ALA A 119 12.26 1.44 -26.72
CA ALA A 119 13.22 1.63 -27.81
C ALA A 119 14.37 2.62 -27.48
N ASP A 120 14.28 3.33 -26.37
CA ASP A 120 15.29 4.32 -25.97
C ASP A 120 16.22 3.77 -24.88
N GLN A 121 17.17 2.93 -25.31
CA GLN A 121 18.13 2.33 -24.40
C GLN A 121 19.08 3.38 -23.78
N VAL A 122 19.37 4.46 -24.46
CA VAL A 122 20.23 5.54 -23.94
C VAL A 122 19.55 6.23 -22.77
N TRP A 123 18.26 6.54 -22.91
CA TRP A 123 17.46 7.13 -21.84
C TRP A 123 17.30 6.18 -20.65
N ILE A 124 17.03 4.89 -20.90
CA ILE A 124 16.94 3.87 -19.84
C ILE A 124 18.24 3.81 -19.05
N ASN A 125 19.39 3.72 -19.73
CA ASN A 125 20.69 3.67 -19.06
C ASN A 125 21.00 4.95 -18.26
N PHE A 126 20.60 6.11 -18.75
CA PHE A 126 20.75 7.39 -18.02
C PHE A 126 19.94 7.38 -16.73
N VAL A 127 18.67 7.00 -16.80
CA VAL A 127 17.78 6.93 -15.62
C VAL A 127 18.28 5.88 -14.62
N ASP A 128 18.72 4.72 -15.07
CA ASP A 128 19.29 3.69 -14.20
C ASP A 128 20.53 4.19 -13.46
N HIS A 129 21.42 4.89 -14.16
CA HIS A 129 22.61 5.47 -13.54
C HIS A 129 22.22 6.54 -12.51
N TRP A 130 21.24 7.38 -12.83
CA TRP A 130 20.70 8.37 -11.91
C TRP A 130 20.10 7.71 -10.66
N VAL A 131 19.28 6.66 -10.82
CA VAL A 131 18.70 5.91 -9.71
C VAL A 131 19.80 5.33 -8.81
N LYS A 132 20.83 4.70 -9.40
CA LYS A 132 21.97 4.14 -8.66
C LYS A 132 22.70 5.20 -7.83
N ILE A 133 23.00 6.35 -8.41
CA ILE A 133 23.66 7.47 -7.72
C ILE A 133 22.77 7.97 -6.56
N LYS A 134 21.47 8.15 -6.81
CA LYS A 134 20.54 8.66 -5.79
C LYS A 134 20.36 7.68 -4.64
N LYS A 135 20.30 6.37 -4.92
CA LYS A 135 20.31 5.33 -3.88
C LYS A 135 21.60 5.38 -3.03
N ALA A 136 22.76 5.41 -3.68
CA ALA A 136 24.05 5.45 -2.98
C ALA A 136 24.21 6.69 -2.08
N ARG A 137 23.49 7.76 -2.38
CA ARG A 137 23.48 9.01 -1.58
C ARG A 137 22.37 9.09 -0.54
N GLY A 138 21.56 8.02 -0.36
CA GLY A 138 20.46 7.99 0.60
C GLY A 138 19.25 8.85 0.24
N PHE A 139 19.19 9.38 -0.99
CA PHE A 139 18.12 10.31 -1.41
C PHE A 139 16.71 9.71 -1.25
N PHE A 140 16.54 8.45 -1.64
CA PHE A 140 15.23 7.80 -1.53
C PHE A 140 14.85 7.49 -0.08
N ASP A 141 15.83 7.16 0.77
CA ASP A 141 15.61 6.90 2.19
C ASP A 141 15.22 8.19 2.93
N GLU A 142 15.90 9.31 2.63
CA GLU A 142 15.54 10.64 3.16
C GLU A 142 14.13 11.04 2.72
N LEU A 143 13.80 10.80 1.45
CA LEU A 143 12.48 11.13 0.91
C LEU A 143 11.38 10.25 1.55
N ALA A 144 11.62 8.95 1.70
CA ALA A 144 10.72 8.04 2.38
C ALA A 144 10.46 8.50 3.81
N LYS A 145 11.52 8.78 4.58
CA LYS A 145 11.43 9.30 5.95
C LYS A 145 10.64 10.62 6.03
N LYS A 146 10.87 11.54 5.08
CA LYS A 146 10.15 12.82 5.00
C LYS A 146 8.64 12.62 4.82
N HIS A 147 8.23 11.56 4.15
CA HIS A 147 6.84 11.23 3.87
C HIS A 147 6.25 10.15 4.77
N GLY A 148 6.95 9.75 5.84
CA GLY A 148 6.47 8.79 6.83
C GLY A 148 6.43 7.34 6.33
N LEU A 149 7.34 6.98 5.40
CA LEU A 149 7.47 5.65 4.81
C LEU A 149 8.62 4.85 5.41
#